data_ecdb3e39ab161b64d3b25c817d062f03
#
_entry.id   ecdb3e39ab161b64d3b25c817d062f03
#
_cell.length_a   1.000
_cell.length_b   1.000
_cell.length_c   1.000
_cell.angle_alpha   90.00
_cell.angle_beta   90.00
_cell.angle_gamma   90.00
#
_symmetry.space_group_name_H-M   'P 1'
#
loop_
_entity.id
_entity.type
_entity.pdbx_description
1 polymer ?
#
loop_
_entity_poly.entity_id
_entity_poly.type
_entity_poly.pdbx_seq_one_letter_code
_entity_poly.pdbx_strand_id
1 'polypeptide(L)'
;MTAYDLKIEHGTVITMDGRRRILKDGAVAIKGDRIAAVDKTATLAGQPAARTIDATGRLVLPGLVSAHCHNVQALARGLGDDVPVELWTYGRIYPYETLLTEEDAYWSTLLNCAEMIRTGTTCHADPGGYVMDGVGRALTDCGIRGIFAWAGMDDFPKGYEPPADFPGRKTTEATLAANARLVKRWHKTANDRVRVSYGLRIEPNVSDELFQGVKAYADRDETLVQFHCLLLGLSEAVKQRVGMSTVQWMAGLGVLGPNWLLVHMSDTSDSDVVIVKTHDVKVAHNPGASMHSTYGAASKGKFPEMLERGVTVGLGCDSTAANNSLDMFRAMYQVATVHKEVRLQPDLIRPEKALEMATIDGARALGWEADIGSLEPGKRADVIVVDTRRTNWTPMHDFSIVANLVYAGEGADVETTIVDGRILMENRRLLTIDVDKVLTEGQRIAERIVRQLPYQETMRPRWPIA
;
A
#
# COMPACT_ATOMS: atom_id res chain seq x y z
N MET A 1 27.86 13.01 -25.79
CA MET A 1 26.58 12.95 -25.07
C MET A 1 26.57 11.66 -24.30
N THR A 2 26.21 11.68 -23.02
CA THR A 2 26.02 10.46 -22.21
C THR A 2 24.85 9.64 -22.74
N ALA A 3 25.00 8.31 -22.85
CA ALA A 3 23.92 7.45 -23.31
C ALA A 3 22.77 7.37 -22.26
N TYR A 4 23.14 7.43 -20.95
CA TYR A 4 22.24 7.30 -19.82
C TYR A 4 22.43 8.45 -18.82
N ASP A 5 21.39 8.74 -18.05
CA ASP A 5 21.45 9.72 -16.97
C ASP A 5 21.97 9.08 -15.68
N LEU A 6 21.53 7.84 -15.40
CA LEU A 6 21.95 7.05 -14.24
C LEU A 6 22.19 5.59 -14.65
N LYS A 7 23.23 4.97 -14.11
CA LYS A 7 23.48 3.55 -14.23
C LYS A 7 23.78 2.94 -12.86
N ILE A 8 23.16 1.81 -12.54
CA ILE A 8 23.42 1.01 -11.35
C ILE A 8 24.13 -0.24 -11.85
N GLU A 9 25.36 -0.48 -11.41
CA GLU A 9 26.23 -1.54 -11.95
C GLU A 9 26.72 -2.50 -10.85
N HIS A 10 27.17 -3.67 -11.27
CA HIS A 10 27.80 -4.69 -10.42
C HIS A 10 26.85 -5.27 -9.33
N GLY A 11 25.54 -5.07 -9.45
CA GLY A 11 24.57 -5.63 -8.52
C GLY A 11 24.13 -7.05 -8.86
N THR A 12 23.51 -7.72 -7.90
CA THR A 12 22.64 -8.86 -8.19
C THR A 12 21.24 -8.30 -8.48
N VAL A 13 20.86 -8.26 -9.77
CA VAL A 13 19.61 -7.64 -10.23
C VAL A 13 18.48 -8.67 -10.25
N ILE A 14 17.44 -8.47 -9.44
CA ILE A 14 16.21 -9.26 -9.46
C ILE A 14 15.23 -8.50 -10.36
N THR A 15 15.00 -8.99 -11.57
CA THR A 15 14.27 -8.21 -12.59
C THR A 15 12.77 -8.19 -12.39
N MET A 16 12.17 -9.20 -11.79
CA MET A 16 10.72 -9.41 -11.73
C MET A 16 10.01 -9.41 -13.09
N ASP A 17 10.77 -9.53 -14.19
CA ASP A 17 10.24 -9.67 -15.54
C ASP A 17 9.46 -10.99 -15.75
N GLY A 18 8.87 -11.19 -16.91
CA GLY A 18 8.08 -12.39 -17.21
C GLY A 18 8.82 -13.72 -17.03
N ARG A 19 10.16 -13.71 -16.97
CA ARG A 19 11.03 -14.88 -16.71
C ARG A 19 11.58 -14.93 -15.28
N ARG A 20 11.31 -13.91 -14.44
CA ARG A 20 11.83 -13.80 -13.05
C ARG A 20 13.36 -13.95 -12.98
N ARG A 21 14.08 -13.36 -13.95
CA ARG A 21 15.54 -13.46 -14.03
C ARG A 21 16.24 -12.82 -12.84
N ILE A 22 17.32 -13.45 -12.40
CA ILE A 22 18.28 -12.87 -11.46
C ILE A 22 19.61 -12.77 -12.21
N LEU A 23 20.08 -11.54 -12.40
CA LEU A 23 21.33 -11.25 -13.12
C LEU A 23 22.44 -10.99 -12.10
N LYS A 24 23.39 -11.95 -11.98
CA LYS A 24 24.64 -11.74 -11.24
C LYS A 24 25.52 -10.77 -12.02
N ASP A 25 26.19 -9.85 -11.33
CA ASP A 25 26.93 -8.75 -11.96
C ASP A 25 26.09 -8.06 -13.04
N GLY A 26 24.87 -7.69 -12.65
CA GLY A 26 23.90 -7.04 -13.50
C GLY A 26 23.97 -5.52 -13.38
N ALA A 27 23.39 -4.85 -14.38
CA ALA A 27 23.25 -3.42 -14.41
C ALA A 27 21.84 -2.99 -14.86
N VAL A 28 21.40 -1.85 -14.35
CA VAL A 28 20.17 -1.14 -14.75
C VAL A 28 20.57 0.25 -15.23
N ALA A 29 20.25 0.56 -16.49
CA ALA A 29 20.51 1.87 -17.08
C ALA A 29 19.20 2.66 -17.20
N ILE A 30 19.23 3.92 -16.79
CA ILE A 30 18.07 4.82 -16.72
C ILE A 30 18.31 6.03 -17.59
N LYS A 31 17.28 6.41 -18.35
CA LYS A 31 17.24 7.65 -19.14
C LYS A 31 15.91 8.38 -18.91
N GLY A 32 16.01 9.61 -18.42
CA GLY A 32 14.84 10.36 -17.96
C GLY A 32 14.15 9.62 -16.80
N ASP A 33 12.88 9.39 -16.98
CA ASP A 33 12.03 8.70 -16.01
C ASP A 33 11.88 7.18 -16.26
N ARG A 34 12.63 6.62 -17.25
CA ARG A 34 12.44 5.23 -17.69
C ARG A 34 13.72 4.40 -17.64
N ILE A 35 13.52 3.12 -17.43
CA ILE A 35 14.56 2.09 -17.60
C ILE A 35 14.85 1.99 -19.09
N ALA A 36 16.11 2.23 -19.46
CA ALA A 36 16.59 2.15 -20.83
C ALA A 36 17.14 0.77 -21.18
N ALA A 37 17.84 0.12 -20.23
CA ALA A 37 18.38 -1.22 -20.40
C ALA A 37 18.54 -1.96 -19.07
N VAL A 38 18.43 -3.29 -19.11
CA VAL A 38 18.73 -4.21 -17.98
C VAL A 38 19.47 -5.41 -18.54
N ASP A 39 20.76 -5.55 -18.19
CA ASP A 39 21.61 -6.63 -18.67
C ASP A 39 22.80 -6.87 -17.71
N LYS A 40 23.74 -7.71 -18.10
CA LYS A 40 25.04 -7.85 -17.41
C LYS A 40 25.81 -6.54 -17.48
N THR A 41 26.55 -6.20 -16.43
CA THR A 41 27.41 -5.01 -16.40
C THR A 41 28.34 -4.96 -17.61
N ALA A 42 28.95 -6.08 -17.98
CA ALA A 42 29.85 -6.17 -19.14
C ALA A 42 29.17 -5.79 -20.47
N THR A 43 27.89 -6.11 -20.64
CA THR A 43 27.11 -5.75 -21.86
C THR A 43 26.94 -4.24 -21.97
N LEU A 44 26.79 -3.53 -20.85
CA LEU A 44 26.54 -2.09 -20.78
C LEU A 44 27.81 -1.25 -20.51
N ALA A 45 28.99 -1.89 -20.39
CA ALA A 45 30.25 -1.23 -20.01
C ALA A 45 30.68 -0.12 -20.98
N GLY A 46 30.45 -0.30 -22.30
CA GLY A 46 30.82 0.68 -23.33
C GLY A 46 29.89 1.88 -23.45
N GLN A 47 28.85 1.98 -22.63
CA GLN A 47 27.81 3.00 -22.71
C GLN A 47 27.90 3.94 -21.48
N PRO A 48 28.42 5.18 -21.61
CA PRO A 48 28.62 6.07 -20.47
C PRO A 48 27.31 6.60 -19.90
N ALA A 49 27.28 6.80 -18.57
CA ALA A 49 26.21 7.47 -17.85
C ALA A 49 26.72 8.79 -17.23
N ALA A 50 25.81 9.75 -17.01
CA ALA A 50 26.15 10.98 -16.30
C ALA A 50 26.48 10.69 -14.83
N ARG A 51 25.84 9.64 -14.27
CA ARG A 51 26.06 9.16 -12.90
C ARG A 51 26.07 7.64 -12.87
N THR A 52 26.91 7.05 -12.01
CA THR A 52 26.94 5.60 -11.76
C THR A 52 26.84 5.34 -10.25
N ILE A 53 26.04 4.35 -9.88
CA ILE A 53 25.96 3.76 -8.55
C ILE A 53 26.59 2.36 -8.63
N ASP A 54 27.64 2.12 -7.83
CA ASP A 54 28.24 0.80 -7.66
C ASP A 54 27.38 -0.02 -6.67
N ALA A 55 26.75 -1.07 -7.17
CA ALA A 55 25.92 -2.00 -6.39
C ALA A 55 26.66 -3.31 -6.04
N THR A 56 28.00 -3.33 -6.03
CA THR A 56 28.78 -4.48 -5.58
C THR A 56 28.35 -4.92 -4.17
N GLY A 57 27.98 -6.21 -4.03
CA GLY A 57 27.46 -6.76 -2.77
C GLY A 57 26.08 -6.25 -2.38
N ARG A 58 25.26 -5.87 -3.37
CA ARG A 58 23.89 -5.38 -3.16
C ARG A 58 22.90 -6.08 -4.09
N LEU A 59 21.64 -6.11 -3.67
CA LEU A 59 20.54 -6.46 -4.56
C LEU A 59 19.98 -5.18 -5.19
N VAL A 60 19.62 -5.27 -6.46
CA VAL A 60 18.90 -4.24 -7.22
C VAL A 60 17.59 -4.84 -7.68
N LEU A 61 16.47 -4.24 -7.30
CA LEU A 61 15.16 -4.80 -7.60
C LEU A 61 14.14 -3.66 -7.85
N PRO A 62 12.96 -3.97 -8.42
CA PRO A 62 11.90 -2.98 -8.53
C PRO A 62 11.54 -2.40 -7.17
N GLY A 63 11.16 -1.14 -7.15
CA GLY A 63 10.60 -0.54 -5.94
C GLY A 63 9.39 -1.33 -5.44
N LEU A 64 9.24 -1.42 -4.12
CA LEU A 64 8.14 -2.15 -3.49
C LEU A 64 6.82 -1.36 -3.65
N VAL A 65 5.73 -2.09 -3.81
CA VAL A 65 4.38 -1.56 -4.01
C VAL A 65 3.51 -1.98 -2.82
N SER A 66 3.04 -0.99 -2.04
CA SER A 66 2.05 -1.22 -0.99
C SER A 66 0.64 -1.03 -1.57
N ALA A 67 -0.10 -2.13 -1.74
CA ALA A 67 -1.43 -2.09 -2.33
C ALA A 67 -2.49 -1.46 -1.41
N HIS A 68 -2.16 -1.13 -0.16
CA HIS A 68 -3.06 -0.46 0.77
C HIS A 68 -2.31 0.17 1.95
N CYS A 69 -2.62 1.44 2.21
CA CYS A 69 -2.25 2.17 3.42
C CYS A 69 -3.23 3.33 3.66
N HIS A 70 -3.03 4.11 4.74
CA HIS A 70 -3.79 5.34 5.02
C HIS A 70 -2.84 6.50 5.31
N ASN A 71 -2.73 7.46 4.39
CA ASN A 71 -1.82 8.59 4.50
C ASN A 71 -2.15 9.52 5.67
N VAL A 72 -3.44 9.76 5.92
CA VAL A 72 -3.88 10.68 6.99
C VAL A 72 -3.74 10.10 8.40
N GLN A 73 -3.41 8.81 8.55
CA GLN A 73 -3.36 8.12 9.85
C GLN A 73 -1.94 7.93 10.40
N ALA A 74 -0.90 8.56 9.82
CA ALA A 74 0.45 8.47 10.36
C ALA A 74 0.54 8.98 11.80
N LEU A 75 -0.19 10.04 12.11
CA LEU A 75 -0.21 10.69 13.42
C LEU A 75 -1.13 9.98 14.44
N ALA A 76 -1.82 8.92 14.01
CA ALA A 76 -2.67 8.08 14.87
C ALA A 76 -1.95 6.82 15.37
N ARG A 77 -0.64 6.67 15.14
CA ARG A 77 0.16 5.54 15.63
C ARG A 77 -0.01 5.40 17.14
N GLY A 78 -0.38 4.19 17.62
CA GLY A 78 -0.65 3.89 19.02
C GLY A 78 -2.05 4.26 19.52
N LEU A 79 -2.89 4.95 18.73
CA LEU A 79 -4.25 5.32 19.17
C LEU A 79 -5.27 4.17 19.08
N GLY A 80 -4.98 3.17 18.25
CA GLY A 80 -5.88 2.05 17.99
C GLY A 80 -5.35 0.68 18.44
N ASP A 81 -4.31 0.64 19.27
CA ASP A 81 -3.70 -0.64 19.67
C ASP A 81 -4.61 -1.46 20.58
N ASP A 82 -4.60 -2.78 20.39
CA ASP A 82 -5.23 -3.79 21.26
C ASP A 82 -6.75 -3.59 21.43
N VAL A 83 -7.47 -3.11 20.43
CA VAL A 83 -8.95 -2.97 20.47
C VAL A 83 -9.62 -3.69 19.29
N PRO A 84 -10.89 -4.16 19.47
CA PRO A 84 -11.67 -4.74 18.38
C PRO A 84 -11.88 -3.76 17.21
N VAL A 85 -12.09 -4.27 15.99
CA VAL A 85 -12.19 -3.46 14.76
C VAL A 85 -13.32 -2.42 14.82
N GLU A 86 -14.44 -2.73 15.44
CA GLU A 86 -15.57 -1.82 15.59
C GLU A 86 -15.19 -0.62 16.45
N LEU A 87 -14.55 -0.86 17.61
CA LEU A 87 -14.08 0.19 18.50
C LEU A 87 -12.93 0.97 17.84
N TRP A 88 -12.02 0.26 17.12
CA TRP A 88 -10.96 0.88 16.34
C TRP A 88 -11.53 1.88 15.34
N THR A 89 -12.51 1.46 14.54
CA THR A 89 -13.11 2.26 13.46
C THR A 89 -13.91 3.43 14.02
N TYR A 90 -14.99 3.11 14.78
CA TYR A 90 -16.01 4.11 15.17
C TYR A 90 -15.62 4.87 16.44
N GLY A 91 -14.89 4.25 17.34
CA GLY A 91 -14.51 4.81 18.63
C GLY A 91 -13.12 5.44 18.69
N ARG A 92 -12.22 5.16 17.74
CA ARG A 92 -10.85 5.67 17.73
C ARG A 92 -10.55 6.50 16.49
N ILE A 93 -10.65 5.90 15.32
CA ILE A 93 -10.17 6.52 14.07
C ILE A 93 -11.12 7.58 13.55
N TYR A 94 -12.43 7.37 13.56
CA TYR A 94 -13.37 8.40 13.10
C TYR A 94 -13.31 9.68 13.96
N PRO A 95 -13.29 9.63 15.31
CA PRO A 95 -13.04 10.82 16.12
C PRO A 95 -11.70 11.50 15.84
N TYR A 96 -10.64 10.72 15.57
CA TYR A 96 -9.35 11.28 15.17
C TYR A 96 -9.45 12.00 13.81
N GLU A 97 -10.02 11.36 12.79
CA GLU A 97 -10.13 11.93 11.43
C GLU A 97 -11.04 13.16 11.38
N THR A 98 -11.99 13.30 12.31
CA THR A 98 -12.84 14.50 12.43
C THR A 98 -12.04 15.76 12.78
N LEU A 99 -10.90 15.59 13.46
CA LEU A 99 -10.06 16.71 13.93
C LEU A 99 -8.98 17.14 12.91
N LEU A 100 -8.87 16.44 11.79
CA LEU A 100 -7.81 16.70 10.81
C LEU A 100 -8.12 17.90 9.93
N THR A 101 -7.09 18.69 9.66
CA THR A 101 -7.07 19.73 8.63
C THR A 101 -6.26 19.29 7.41
N GLU A 102 -6.35 20.03 6.31
CA GLU A 102 -5.52 19.78 5.10
C GLU A 102 -4.03 19.88 5.38
N GLU A 103 -3.61 20.73 6.32
CA GLU A 103 -2.22 20.86 6.73
C GLU A 103 -1.78 19.65 7.57
N ASP A 104 -2.62 19.14 8.45
CA ASP A 104 -2.36 17.92 9.21
C ASP A 104 -2.20 16.71 8.29
N ALA A 105 -3.06 16.60 7.26
CA ALA A 105 -2.97 15.55 6.24
C ALA A 105 -1.66 15.64 5.44
N TYR A 106 -1.19 16.84 5.13
CA TYR A 106 0.10 17.06 4.46
C TYR A 106 1.26 16.49 5.29
N TRP A 107 1.37 16.87 6.56
CA TRP A 107 2.45 16.40 7.44
C TRP A 107 2.34 14.92 7.77
N SER A 108 1.13 14.41 7.98
CA SER A 108 0.85 12.98 8.14
C SER A 108 1.35 12.18 6.94
N THR A 109 1.01 12.63 5.74
CA THR A 109 1.43 11.98 4.49
C THR A 109 2.94 12.01 4.31
N LEU A 110 3.60 13.14 4.59
CA LEU A 110 5.06 13.22 4.51
C LEU A 110 5.76 12.27 5.49
N LEU A 111 5.19 12.10 6.71
CA LEU A 111 5.71 11.14 7.68
C LEU A 111 5.60 9.70 7.17
N ASN A 112 4.46 9.31 6.62
CA ASN A 112 4.28 8.01 5.98
C ASN A 112 5.24 7.82 4.79
N CYS A 113 5.34 8.81 3.90
CA CYS A 113 6.23 8.75 2.75
C CYS A 113 7.71 8.64 3.16
N ALA A 114 8.11 9.32 4.23
CA ALA A 114 9.48 9.21 4.75
C ALA A 114 9.79 7.77 5.22
N GLU A 115 8.86 7.12 5.94
CA GLU A 115 9.00 5.71 6.34
C GLU A 115 9.01 4.77 5.12
N MET A 116 8.07 4.94 4.19
CA MET A 116 7.96 4.14 2.97
C MET A 116 9.21 4.24 2.09
N ILE A 117 9.70 5.45 1.80
CA ILE A 117 10.90 5.65 0.98
C ILE A 117 12.12 5.03 1.66
N ARG A 118 12.24 5.15 2.98
CA ARG A 118 13.35 4.58 3.78
C ARG A 118 13.32 3.05 3.80
N THR A 119 12.18 2.44 3.56
CA THR A 119 12.01 0.98 3.53
C THR A 119 11.78 0.43 2.11
N GLY A 120 12.03 1.25 1.07
CA GLY A 120 12.03 0.81 -0.32
C GLY A 120 10.67 0.78 -1.02
N THR A 121 9.62 1.28 -0.39
CA THR A 121 8.32 1.44 -1.06
C THR A 121 8.38 2.65 -1.99
N THR A 122 8.06 2.43 -3.26
CA THR A 122 8.05 3.48 -4.31
C THR A 122 6.65 3.84 -4.77
N CYS A 123 5.68 2.96 -4.53
CA CYS A 123 4.28 3.14 -4.91
C CYS A 123 3.35 2.64 -3.81
N HIS A 124 2.25 3.36 -3.56
CA HIS A 124 1.24 2.92 -2.61
C HIS A 124 -0.18 3.33 -3.00
N ALA A 125 -1.17 2.65 -2.42
CA ALA A 125 -2.58 2.99 -2.55
C ALA A 125 -3.18 3.36 -1.19
N ASP A 126 -4.03 4.41 -1.21
CA ASP A 126 -4.76 4.94 -0.06
C ASP A 126 -6.25 5.02 -0.42
N PRO A 127 -7.15 4.25 0.22
CA PRO A 127 -8.59 4.29 -0.06
C PRO A 127 -9.25 5.59 0.39
N GLY A 128 -8.48 6.47 1.03
CA GLY A 128 -8.87 7.84 1.32
C GLY A 128 -9.18 8.14 2.78
N GLY A 129 -9.44 9.39 2.93
CA GLY A 129 -9.90 10.12 4.11
C GLY A 129 -10.74 11.31 3.63
N TYR A 130 -10.69 12.44 4.34
CA TYR A 130 -11.61 13.57 4.08
C TYR A 130 -10.88 14.89 3.77
N VAL A 131 -9.59 15.00 4.09
CA VAL A 131 -8.71 16.16 3.87
C VAL A 131 -7.63 15.83 2.85
N MET A 132 -8.05 15.44 1.64
CA MET A 132 -7.21 14.74 0.67
C MET A 132 -6.41 15.69 -0.25
N ASP A 133 -6.66 16.98 -0.24
CA ASP A 133 -5.82 17.95 -0.96
C ASP A 133 -4.43 18.06 -0.32
N GLY A 134 -4.34 17.93 1.02
CA GLY A 134 -3.07 17.82 1.74
C GLY A 134 -2.25 16.60 1.31
N VAL A 135 -2.92 15.46 1.11
CA VAL A 135 -2.29 14.22 0.60
C VAL A 135 -1.72 14.44 -0.81
N GLY A 136 -2.53 14.99 -1.74
CA GLY A 136 -2.08 15.26 -3.12
C GLY A 136 -0.85 16.17 -3.19
N ARG A 137 -0.80 17.23 -2.35
CA ARG A 137 0.37 18.11 -2.23
C ARG A 137 1.61 17.34 -1.76
N ALA A 138 1.47 16.58 -0.67
CA ALA A 138 2.59 15.85 -0.08
C ALA A 138 3.19 14.80 -1.03
N LEU A 139 2.34 14.03 -1.74
CA LEU A 139 2.80 13.07 -2.76
C LEU A 139 3.56 13.75 -3.89
N THR A 140 3.09 14.93 -4.34
CA THR A 140 3.75 15.73 -5.38
C THR A 140 5.14 16.19 -4.92
N ASP A 141 5.23 16.74 -3.71
CA ASP A 141 6.45 17.34 -3.16
C ASP A 141 7.52 16.29 -2.85
N CYS A 142 7.15 15.17 -2.19
CA CYS A 142 8.11 14.13 -1.82
C CYS A 142 8.56 13.27 -3.01
N GLY A 143 7.77 13.18 -4.07
CA GLY A 143 8.13 12.50 -5.31
C GLY A 143 7.83 10.99 -5.34
N ILE A 144 7.22 10.42 -4.31
CA ILE A 144 6.74 9.02 -4.33
C ILE A 144 5.55 8.87 -5.28
N ARG A 145 5.31 7.66 -5.77
CA ARG A 145 4.13 7.32 -6.55
C ARG A 145 2.98 6.94 -5.64
N GLY A 146 1.75 7.42 -5.91
CA GLY A 146 0.60 7.07 -5.09
C GLY A 146 -0.74 7.24 -5.79
N ILE A 147 -1.71 6.41 -5.38
CA ILE A 147 -3.10 6.54 -5.74
C ILE A 147 -3.92 6.73 -4.46
N PHE A 148 -4.78 7.75 -4.43
CA PHE A 148 -5.59 8.08 -3.26
C PHE A 148 -7.02 8.40 -3.64
N ALA A 149 -7.94 8.44 -2.65
CA ALA A 149 -9.36 8.65 -2.87
C ALA A 149 -9.99 9.56 -1.82
N TRP A 150 -11.25 9.90 -2.00
CA TRP A 150 -12.17 10.31 -0.93
C TRP A 150 -12.88 9.07 -0.41
N ALA A 151 -12.87 8.83 0.90
CA ALA A 151 -13.46 7.65 1.52
C ALA A 151 -14.99 7.77 1.64
N GLY A 152 -15.72 7.32 0.62
CA GLY A 152 -17.17 7.49 0.49
C GLY A 152 -17.98 6.67 1.48
N MET A 153 -19.03 7.31 2.03
CA MET A 153 -20.10 6.69 2.84
C MET A 153 -21.40 7.45 2.60
N ASP A 154 -22.55 6.76 2.67
CA ASP A 154 -23.88 7.35 2.53
C ASP A 154 -24.99 6.63 3.32
N ASP A 155 -24.67 5.49 3.94
CA ASP A 155 -25.58 4.69 4.77
C ASP A 155 -25.05 4.59 6.21
N PHE A 156 -25.91 4.83 7.21
CA PHE A 156 -25.51 4.93 8.61
C PHE A 156 -26.45 4.09 9.51
N PRO A 157 -26.38 2.73 9.39
CA PRO A 157 -27.24 1.86 10.18
C PRO A 157 -26.90 1.95 11.68
N LYS A 158 -27.93 1.70 12.52
CA LYS A 158 -27.79 1.76 13.97
C LYS A 158 -26.64 0.87 14.48
N GLY A 159 -25.74 1.46 15.27
CA GLY A 159 -24.56 0.81 15.81
C GLY A 159 -23.30 0.96 14.92
N TYR A 160 -23.46 1.51 13.73
CA TYR A 160 -22.39 1.77 12.76
C TYR A 160 -22.39 3.23 12.28
N GLU A 161 -22.87 4.13 13.13
CA GLU A 161 -22.87 5.56 12.85
C GLU A 161 -21.52 6.19 13.23
N PRO A 162 -20.85 6.90 12.32
CA PRO A 162 -19.74 7.76 12.68
C PRO A 162 -20.23 8.96 13.52
N PRO A 163 -19.33 9.72 14.17
CA PRO A 163 -19.69 10.96 14.87
C PRO A 163 -20.58 11.86 14.03
N ALA A 164 -21.47 12.62 14.65
CA ALA A 164 -22.47 13.44 13.94
C ALA A 164 -21.83 14.52 13.04
N ASP A 165 -20.67 15.04 13.45
CA ASP A 165 -19.86 16.03 12.75
C ASP A 165 -18.80 15.43 11.83
N PHE A 166 -18.81 14.09 11.66
CA PHE A 166 -17.83 13.41 10.85
C PHE A 166 -17.90 13.82 9.36
N PRO A 167 -16.78 14.23 8.75
CA PRO A 167 -16.80 14.77 7.39
C PRO A 167 -17.31 13.81 6.30
N GLY A 168 -17.26 12.50 6.57
CA GLY A 168 -17.74 11.44 5.69
C GLY A 168 -19.25 11.23 5.71
N ARG A 169 -20.01 11.82 6.66
CA ARG A 169 -21.48 11.72 6.67
C ARG A 169 -22.08 12.58 5.56
N LYS A 170 -22.31 11.98 4.41
CA LYS A 170 -22.80 12.67 3.20
C LYS A 170 -23.91 11.87 2.51
N THR A 171 -24.61 12.53 1.58
CA THR A 171 -25.49 11.83 0.64
C THR A 171 -24.66 11.18 -0.48
N THR A 172 -25.27 10.25 -1.22
CA THR A 172 -24.65 9.62 -2.39
C THR A 172 -24.09 10.65 -3.36
N GLU A 173 -24.90 11.65 -3.75
CA GLU A 173 -24.48 12.69 -4.71
C GLU A 173 -23.29 13.51 -4.17
N ALA A 174 -23.32 13.90 -2.89
CA ALA A 174 -22.23 14.68 -2.29
C ALA A 174 -20.94 13.86 -2.19
N THR A 175 -21.03 12.55 -1.94
CA THR A 175 -19.92 11.62 -1.92
C THR A 175 -19.31 11.46 -3.31
N LEU A 176 -20.13 11.22 -4.33
CA LEU A 176 -19.68 11.12 -5.73
C LEU A 176 -19.04 12.42 -6.21
N ALA A 177 -19.62 13.57 -5.86
CA ALA A 177 -19.08 14.88 -6.20
C ALA A 177 -17.72 15.14 -5.53
N ALA A 178 -17.53 14.72 -4.26
CA ALA A 178 -16.25 14.87 -3.56
C ALA A 178 -15.12 14.05 -4.25
N ASN A 179 -15.40 12.79 -4.60
CA ASN A 179 -14.45 11.95 -5.36
C ASN A 179 -14.16 12.56 -6.75
N ALA A 180 -15.19 12.95 -7.53
CA ALA A 180 -15.00 13.53 -8.85
C ALA A 180 -14.18 14.84 -8.82
N ARG A 181 -14.33 15.65 -7.76
CA ARG A 181 -13.51 16.85 -7.55
C ARG A 181 -12.03 16.51 -7.39
N LEU A 182 -11.71 15.45 -6.62
CA LEU A 182 -10.33 15.00 -6.46
C LEU A 182 -9.77 14.46 -7.77
N VAL A 183 -10.54 13.66 -8.52
CA VAL A 183 -10.14 13.15 -9.86
C VAL A 183 -9.80 14.33 -10.76
N LYS A 184 -10.68 15.32 -10.89
CA LYS A 184 -10.44 16.50 -11.71
C LYS A 184 -9.18 17.27 -11.31
N ARG A 185 -8.84 17.30 -10.03
CA ARG A 185 -7.73 18.10 -9.53
C ARG A 185 -6.38 17.37 -9.58
N TRP A 186 -6.35 16.08 -9.26
CA TRP A 186 -5.11 15.37 -8.98
C TRP A 186 -4.83 14.17 -9.90
N HIS A 187 -5.85 13.62 -10.58
CA HIS A 187 -5.63 12.41 -11.37
C HIS A 187 -4.65 12.62 -12.52
N LYS A 188 -3.64 11.74 -12.62
CA LYS A 188 -2.56 11.77 -13.61
C LYS A 188 -1.67 13.04 -13.52
N THR A 189 -1.56 13.65 -12.34
CA THR A 189 -0.64 14.78 -12.12
C THR A 189 0.77 14.29 -11.76
N ALA A 190 1.72 15.25 -11.61
CA ALA A 190 3.11 14.97 -11.24
C ALA A 190 3.78 13.92 -12.15
N ASN A 191 3.67 14.03 -13.47
CA ASN A 191 4.15 13.07 -14.47
C ASN A 191 3.53 11.68 -14.28
N ASP A 192 2.21 11.62 -13.99
CA ASP A 192 1.43 10.41 -13.72
C ASP A 192 1.90 9.61 -12.49
N ARG A 193 2.65 10.24 -11.56
CA ARG A 193 2.95 9.62 -10.26
C ARG A 193 1.78 9.69 -9.28
N VAL A 194 0.94 10.72 -9.42
CA VAL A 194 -0.22 10.94 -8.55
C VAL A 194 -1.49 10.61 -9.31
N ARG A 195 -2.19 9.58 -8.86
CA ARG A 195 -3.51 9.20 -9.41
C ARG A 195 -4.57 9.29 -8.32
N VAL A 196 -5.82 9.38 -8.75
CA VAL A 196 -7.00 9.36 -7.87
C VAL A 196 -7.89 8.22 -8.27
N SER A 197 -8.36 7.45 -7.29
CA SER A 197 -9.39 6.42 -7.43
C SER A 197 -10.70 6.91 -6.79
N TYR A 198 -11.76 6.16 -7.01
CA TYR A 198 -12.97 6.27 -6.20
C TYR A 198 -12.81 5.40 -4.95
N GLY A 199 -13.11 5.96 -3.77
CA GLY A 199 -12.98 5.27 -2.49
C GLY A 199 -14.32 5.02 -1.84
N LEU A 200 -14.51 3.82 -1.28
CA LEU A 200 -15.59 3.49 -0.36
C LEU A 200 -14.99 3.13 0.99
N ARG A 201 -15.56 3.68 2.07
CA ARG A 201 -14.93 3.59 3.38
C ARG A 201 -14.98 2.19 3.96
N ILE A 202 -16.18 1.67 4.20
CA ILE A 202 -16.35 0.39 4.88
C ILE A 202 -17.76 -0.17 4.62
N GLU A 203 -17.87 -1.48 4.56
CA GLU A 203 -19.05 -2.19 4.08
C GLU A 203 -20.39 -1.90 4.78
N PRO A 204 -20.51 -1.63 6.10
CA PRO A 204 -21.80 -1.27 6.68
C PRO A 204 -22.31 0.10 6.25
N ASN A 205 -21.45 0.98 5.74
CA ASN A 205 -21.77 2.38 5.47
C ASN A 205 -21.91 2.71 3.98
N VAL A 206 -22.27 1.74 3.16
CA VAL A 206 -22.41 1.90 1.69
C VAL A 206 -23.78 1.41 1.24
N SER A 207 -24.51 2.22 0.44
CA SER A 207 -25.77 1.87 -0.20
C SER A 207 -25.56 1.23 -1.58
N ASP A 208 -26.65 0.65 -2.14
CA ASP A 208 -26.68 0.17 -3.53
C ASP A 208 -26.39 1.30 -4.52
N GLU A 209 -26.98 2.46 -4.29
CA GLU A 209 -26.82 3.65 -5.11
C GLU A 209 -25.36 4.12 -5.15
N LEU A 210 -24.67 4.09 -3.99
CA LEU A 210 -23.27 4.49 -3.93
C LEU A 210 -22.36 3.47 -4.61
N PHE A 211 -22.61 2.16 -4.48
CA PHE A 211 -21.87 1.15 -5.24
C PHE A 211 -22.01 1.35 -6.75
N GLN A 212 -23.23 1.54 -7.23
CA GLN A 212 -23.52 1.77 -8.66
C GLN A 212 -22.90 3.09 -9.14
N GLY A 213 -23.02 4.14 -8.33
CA GLY A 213 -22.48 5.47 -8.63
C GLY A 213 -20.94 5.46 -8.77
N VAL A 214 -20.22 4.90 -7.79
CA VAL A 214 -18.75 4.87 -7.85
C VAL A 214 -18.26 4.01 -9.01
N LYS A 215 -18.94 2.89 -9.33
CA LYS A 215 -18.61 2.05 -10.49
C LYS A 215 -18.75 2.84 -11.80
N ALA A 216 -19.89 3.51 -12.00
CA ALA A 216 -20.14 4.29 -13.19
C ALA A 216 -19.13 5.44 -13.39
N TYR A 217 -18.79 6.13 -12.29
CA TYR A 217 -17.82 7.22 -12.33
C TYR A 217 -16.39 6.73 -12.54
N ALA A 218 -15.99 5.62 -11.90
CA ALA A 218 -14.67 5.04 -12.05
C ALA A 218 -14.45 4.50 -13.49
N ASP A 219 -15.47 3.92 -14.11
CA ASP A 219 -15.43 3.48 -15.51
C ASP A 219 -15.27 4.67 -16.47
N ARG A 220 -16.03 5.74 -16.25
CA ARG A 220 -15.95 6.98 -17.05
C ARG A 220 -14.55 7.62 -16.98
N ASP A 221 -13.95 7.63 -15.80
CA ASP A 221 -12.68 8.31 -15.53
C ASP A 221 -11.47 7.36 -15.65
N GLU A 222 -11.70 6.12 -16.08
CA GLU A 222 -10.67 5.08 -16.29
C GLU A 222 -9.75 4.89 -15.07
N THR A 223 -10.36 4.78 -13.87
CA THR A 223 -9.63 4.63 -12.63
C THR A 223 -10.17 3.50 -11.75
N LEU A 224 -9.51 3.25 -10.63
CA LEU A 224 -9.86 2.19 -9.68
C LEU A 224 -10.99 2.61 -8.74
N VAL A 225 -11.65 1.60 -8.16
CA VAL A 225 -12.42 1.71 -6.91
C VAL A 225 -11.70 0.95 -5.82
N GLN A 226 -11.46 1.58 -4.67
CA GLN A 226 -10.88 0.95 -3.48
C GLN A 226 -11.95 0.81 -2.39
N PHE A 227 -12.03 -0.37 -1.76
CA PHE A 227 -13.08 -0.65 -0.79
C PHE A 227 -12.64 -1.64 0.29
N HIS A 228 -12.86 -1.30 1.58
CA HIS A 228 -12.66 -2.23 2.70
C HIS A 228 -13.82 -3.21 2.75
N CYS A 229 -13.54 -4.48 2.45
CA CYS A 229 -14.53 -5.50 2.18
C CYS A 229 -14.24 -6.79 2.96
N LEU A 230 -15.29 -7.45 3.43
CA LEU A 230 -15.24 -8.68 4.21
C LEU A 230 -14.30 -8.59 5.41
N LEU A 231 -14.43 -7.51 6.18
CA LEU A 231 -13.70 -7.33 7.42
C LEU A 231 -14.39 -8.10 8.54
N LEU A 232 -13.72 -9.10 9.12
CA LEU A 232 -14.28 -9.88 10.21
C LEU A 232 -14.72 -8.96 11.36
N GLY A 233 -15.94 -9.14 11.87
CA GLY A 233 -16.61 -8.26 12.82
C GLY A 233 -17.62 -7.33 12.14
N LEU A 234 -17.32 -6.76 10.97
CA LEU A 234 -18.21 -5.86 10.24
C LEU A 234 -19.01 -6.59 9.15
N SER A 235 -18.41 -7.60 8.51
CA SER A 235 -19.07 -8.42 7.46
C SER A 235 -20.34 -9.11 7.97
N GLU A 236 -20.39 -9.50 9.23
CA GLU A 236 -21.57 -10.14 9.81
C GLU A 236 -22.77 -9.19 9.86
N ALA A 237 -22.57 -7.90 10.15
CA ALA A 237 -23.63 -6.89 10.11
C ALA A 237 -24.24 -6.75 8.71
N VAL A 238 -23.42 -6.84 7.66
CA VAL A 238 -23.89 -6.83 6.28
C VAL A 238 -24.65 -8.12 5.95
N LYS A 239 -24.13 -9.28 6.33
CA LYS A 239 -24.83 -10.58 6.13
C LYS A 239 -26.21 -10.59 6.78
N GLN A 240 -26.34 -10.05 8.00
CA GLN A 240 -27.62 -9.95 8.69
C GLN A 240 -28.61 -9.00 7.97
N ARG A 241 -28.09 -7.92 7.36
CA ARG A 241 -28.91 -6.92 6.66
C ARG A 241 -29.36 -7.39 5.27
N VAL A 242 -28.47 -7.97 4.47
CA VAL A 242 -28.73 -8.28 3.05
C VAL A 242 -28.85 -9.78 2.77
N GLY A 243 -28.61 -10.66 3.76
CA GLY A 243 -28.76 -12.11 3.63
C GLY A 243 -27.63 -12.82 2.87
N MET A 244 -26.51 -12.09 2.53
CA MET A 244 -25.41 -12.65 1.78
C MET A 244 -24.10 -11.89 2.10
N SER A 245 -22.95 -12.38 1.59
CA SER A 245 -21.69 -11.65 1.74
C SER A 245 -21.69 -10.37 0.91
N THR A 246 -20.85 -9.39 1.30
CA THR A 246 -20.69 -8.13 0.56
C THR A 246 -20.25 -8.37 -0.89
N VAL A 247 -19.40 -9.36 -1.15
CA VAL A 247 -18.97 -9.72 -2.52
C VAL A 247 -20.13 -10.28 -3.34
N GLN A 248 -20.98 -11.13 -2.75
CA GLN A 248 -22.19 -11.65 -3.41
C GLN A 248 -23.20 -10.53 -3.68
N TRP A 249 -23.37 -9.61 -2.73
CA TRP A 249 -24.22 -8.43 -2.88
C TRP A 249 -23.75 -7.55 -4.05
N MET A 250 -22.45 -7.18 -4.09
CA MET A 250 -21.87 -6.41 -5.20
C MET A 250 -22.00 -7.12 -6.55
N ALA A 251 -21.85 -8.46 -6.58
CA ALA A 251 -22.07 -9.25 -7.79
C ALA A 251 -23.54 -9.21 -8.26
N GLY A 252 -24.50 -9.31 -7.32
CA GLY A 252 -25.93 -9.16 -7.60
C GLY A 252 -26.31 -7.79 -8.15
N LEU A 253 -25.62 -6.72 -7.72
CA LEU A 253 -25.77 -5.37 -8.26
C LEU A 253 -25.09 -5.17 -9.63
N GLY A 254 -24.27 -6.13 -10.09
CA GLY A 254 -23.53 -6.03 -11.35
C GLY A 254 -22.40 -4.98 -11.36
N VAL A 255 -21.88 -4.60 -10.18
CA VAL A 255 -20.88 -3.53 -10.05
C VAL A 255 -19.43 -4.02 -10.09
N LEU A 256 -19.19 -5.34 -9.94
CA LEU A 256 -17.84 -5.89 -9.92
C LEU A 256 -17.16 -5.82 -11.30
N GLY A 257 -15.83 -5.67 -11.29
CA GLY A 257 -15.03 -5.64 -12.51
C GLY A 257 -13.53 -5.49 -12.22
N PRO A 258 -12.68 -5.47 -13.26
CA PRO A 258 -11.21 -5.48 -13.13
C PRO A 258 -10.64 -4.22 -12.49
N ASN A 259 -11.40 -3.14 -12.38
CA ASN A 259 -11.01 -1.90 -11.73
C ASN A 259 -11.37 -1.81 -10.25
N TRP A 260 -11.78 -2.91 -9.62
CA TRP A 260 -11.98 -2.98 -8.17
C TRP A 260 -10.77 -3.53 -7.45
N LEU A 261 -10.39 -2.85 -6.37
CA LEU A 261 -9.43 -3.30 -5.37
C LEU A 261 -10.16 -3.50 -4.04
N LEU A 262 -10.45 -4.75 -3.70
CA LEU A 262 -11.05 -5.10 -2.41
C LEU A 262 -9.97 -5.31 -1.36
N VAL A 263 -10.09 -4.59 -0.26
CA VAL A 263 -9.10 -4.57 0.82
C VAL A 263 -9.55 -5.46 1.96
N HIS A 264 -8.63 -6.17 2.55
CA HIS A 264 -8.74 -7.13 3.66
C HIS A 264 -9.26 -8.51 3.27
N MET A 265 -10.48 -8.66 2.80
CA MET A 265 -11.05 -9.96 2.41
C MET A 265 -10.81 -11.05 3.47
N SER A 266 -10.96 -10.70 4.75
CA SER A 266 -10.55 -11.54 5.88
C SER A 266 -11.64 -12.53 6.35
N ASP A 267 -12.89 -12.36 5.91
CA ASP A 267 -14.03 -13.27 6.18
C ASP A 267 -14.60 -13.79 4.85
N THR A 268 -13.78 -14.51 4.09
CA THR A 268 -14.08 -14.92 2.70
C THR A 268 -14.56 -16.36 2.62
N SER A 269 -15.64 -16.61 1.90
CA SER A 269 -16.12 -17.96 1.54
C SER A 269 -15.52 -18.45 0.21
N ASP A 270 -15.66 -19.74 -0.09
CA ASP A 270 -15.22 -20.31 -1.37
C ASP A 270 -16.00 -19.71 -2.56
N SER A 271 -17.29 -19.38 -2.37
CA SER A 271 -18.10 -18.69 -3.37
C SER A 271 -17.60 -17.27 -3.64
N ASP A 272 -17.15 -16.54 -2.62
CA ASP A 272 -16.58 -15.21 -2.79
C ASP A 272 -15.29 -15.26 -3.63
N VAL A 273 -14.42 -16.27 -3.40
CA VAL A 273 -13.22 -16.49 -4.23
C VAL A 273 -13.55 -16.70 -5.69
N VAL A 274 -14.60 -17.52 -5.97
CA VAL A 274 -15.07 -17.76 -7.36
C VAL A 274 -15.58 -16.46 -7.99
N ILE A 275 -16.36 -15.66 -7.27
CA ILE A 275 -16.88 -14.37 -7.77
C ILE A 275 -15.75 -13.39 -8.06
N VAL A 276 -14.81 -13.20 -7.11
CA VAL A 276 -13.65 -12.33 -7.26
C VAL A 276 -12.82 -12.72 -8.49
N LYS A 277 -12.59 -14.04 -8.69
CA LYS A 277 -11.89 -14.53 -9.87
C LYS A 277 -12.65 -14.29 -11.16
N THR A 278 -13.95 -14.57 -11.17
CA THR A 278 -14.81 -14.46 -12.37
C THR A 278 -14.86 -13.02 -12.88
N HIS A 279 -14.89 -12.05 -11.98
CA HIS A 279 -14.96 -10.63 -12.32
C HIS A 279 -13.59 -9.94 -12.41
N ASP A 280 -12.49 -10.71 -12.31
CA ASP A 280 -11.09 -10.20 -12.32
C ASP A 280 -10.83 -9.08 -11.29
N VAL A 281 -11.54 -9.14 -10.15
CA VAL A 281 -11.37 -8.20 -9.04
C VAL A 281 -10.00 -8.41 -8.40
N LYS A 282 -9.34 -7.31 -8.04
CA LYS A 282 -8.03 -7.32 -7.36
C LYS A 282 -8.23 -7.27 -5.85
N VAL A 283 -7.26 -7.80 -5.12
CA VAL A 283 -7.34 -7.90 -3.66
C VAL A 283 -6.07 -7.32 -3.03
N ALA A 284 -6.22 -6.55 -1.94
CA ALA A 284 -5.10 -6.10 -1.10
C ALA A 284 -5.09 -6.88 0.22
N HIS A 285 -4.02 -7.63 0.46
CA HIS A 285 -3.81 -8.39 1.69
C HIS A 285 -2.90 -7.62 2.66
N ASN A 286 -3.37 -7.42 3.89
CA ASN A 286 -2.69 -6.66 4.94
C ASN A 286 -2.42 -7.56 6.16
N PRO A 287 -1.38 -8.44 6.10
CA PRO A 287 -1.18 -9.45 7.14
C PRO A 287 -0.87 -8.83 8.51
N GLY A 288 -0.10 -7.74 8.56
CA GLY A 288 0.30 -7.07 9.78
C GLY A 288 -0.89 -6.49 10.55
N ALA A 289 -1.75 -5.74 9.86
CA ALA A 289 -2.97 -5.18 10.46
C ALA A 289 -3.92 -6.28 10.93
N SER A 290 -4.06 -7.34 10.10
CA SER A 290 -4.91 -8.48 10.48
C SER A 290 -4.43 -9.20 11.73
N MET A 291 -3.12 -9.40 11.90
CA MET A 291 -2.57 -10.02 13.11
C MET A 291 -2.69 -9.10 14.32
N HIS A 292 -2.43 -7.80 14.14
CA HIS A 292 -2.48 -6.82 15.22
C HIS A 292 -3.90 -6.59 15.74
N SER A 293 -4.88 -6.48 14.85
CA SER A 293 -6.28 -6.17 15.18
C SER A 293 -7.23 -7.38 15.06
N THR A 294 -6.69 -8.58 14.91
CA THR A 294 -7.43 -9.85 14.89
C THR A 294 -8.53 -9.94 13.80
N TYR A 295 -8.28 -9.36 12.60
CA TYR A 295 -9.25 -9.39 11.49
C TYR A 295 -9.50 -10.78 10.91
N GLY A 296 -8.68 -11.77 11.23
CA GLY A 296 -8.90 -13.16 10.83
C GLY A 296 -8.37 -13.53 9.43
N ALA A 297 -7.57 -12.69 8.78
CA ALA A 297 -7.11 -12.93 7.40
C ALA A 297 -6.37 -14.28 7.23
N ALA A 298 -5.57 -14.69 8.20
CA ALA A 298 -4.87 -15.97 8.14
C ALA A 298 -5.77 -17.18 8.42
N SER A 299 -6.78 -17.03 9.28
CA SER A 299 -7.63 -18.14 9.76
C SER A 299 -8.90 -18.32 8.93
N LYS A 300 -9.51 -17.22 8.47
CA LYS A 300 -10.78 -17.22 7.71
C LYS A 300 -10.65 -16.66 6.29
N GLY A 301 -9.62 -15.83 6.02
CA GLY A 301 -9.30 -15.37 4.68
C GLY A 301 -8.79 -16.52 3.80
N LYS A 302 -9.16 -16.48 2.54
CA LYS A 302 -8.88 -17.52 1.54
C LYS A 302 -7.73 -17.12 0.61
N PHE A 303 -6.67 -16.48 1.15
CA PHE A 303 -5.57 -15.96 0.32
C PHE A 303 -4.79 -17.05 -0.42
N PRO A 304 -4.42 -18.18 0.19
CA PRO A 304 -3.81 -19.28 -0.55
C PRO A 304 -4.69 -19.78 -1.71
N GLU A 305 -5.99 -19.94 -1.46
CA GLU A 305 -6.97 -20.39 -2.45
C GLU A 305 -7.20 -19.36 -3.57
N MET A 306 -7.15 -18.06 -3.23
CA MET A 306 -7.18 -16.97 -4.23
C MET A 306 -5.96 -17.02 -5.15
N LEU A 307 -4.75 -17.16 -4.58
CA LEU A 307 -3.50 -17.24 -5.32
C LEU A 307 -3.45 -18.48 -6.22
N GLU A 308 -3.89 -19.65 -5.71
CA GLU A 308 -3.98 -20.90 -6.47
C GLU A 308 -4.91 -20.76 -7.69
N ARG A 309 -6.01 -20.03 -7.54
CA ARG A 309 -6.97 -19.75 -8.62
C ARG A 309 -6.52 -18.61 -9.54
N GLY A 310 -5.37 -18.00 -9.28
CA GLY A 310 -4.83 -16.89 -10.08
C GLY A 310 -5.60 -15.58 -9.90
N VAL A 311 -6.16 -15.33 -8.72
CA VAL A 311 -6.60 -13.97 -8.34
C VAL A 311 -5.36 -13.10 -8.11
N THR A 312 -5.39 -11.88 -8.60
CA THR A 312 -4.32 -10.91 -8.32
C THR A 312 -4.44 -10.42 -6.88
N VAL A 313 -3.44 -10.74 -6.06
CA VAL A 313 -3.35 -10.30 -4.66
C VAL A 313 -2.09 -9.46 -4.49
N GLY A 314 -2.27 -8.16 -4.23
CA GLY A 314 -1.21 -7.25 -3.81
C GLY A 314 -1.03 -7.28 -2.29
N LEU A 315 0.19 -6.98 -1.83
CA LEU A 315 0.52 -6.87 -0.41
C LEU A 315 0.42 -5.43 0.04
N GLY A 316 -0.13 -5.17 1.23
CA GLY A 316 -0.22 -3.85 1.83
C GLY A 316 0.19 -3.84 3.30
N CYS A 317 0.54 -2.65 3.80
CA CYS A 317 0.89 -2.44 5.20
C CYS A 317 -0.32 -2.01 6.05
N ASP A 318 -1.39 -1.49 5.42
CA ASP A 318 -2.45 -0.78 6.12
C ASP A 318 -1.92 0.51 6.81
N SER A 319 -2.65 1.05 7.76
CA SER A 319 -2.24 2.27 8.46
C SER A 319 -1.25 2.00 9.58
N THR A 320 -0.53 3.04 9.95
CA THR A 320 0.28 3.03 11.18
C THR A 320 -0.56 3.02 12.46
N ALA A 321 -1.85 3.27 12.37
CA ALA A 321 -2.80 3.09 13.47
C ALA A 321 -3.29 1.65 13.63
N ALA A 322 -3.12 0.79 12.59
CA ALA A 322 -3.57 -0.60 12.58
C ALA A 322 -2.40 -1.61 12.58
N ASN A 323 -1.24 -1.24 12.04
CA ASN A 323 -0.06 -2.12 11.91
C ASN A 323 1.20 -1.55 12.57
N ASN A 324 1.18 -0.28 12.93
CA ASN A 324 2.32 0.47 13.50
C ASN A 324 3.59 0.52 12.61
N SER A 325 3.57 -0.02 11.39
CA SER A 325 4.72 -0.09 10.47
C SER A 325 4.29 -0.07 9.01
N LEU A 326 5.04 0.68 8.17
CA LEU A 326 4.87 0.72 6.72
C LEU A 326 6.02 -0.01 5.99
N ASP A 327 6.71 -0.90 6.66
CA ASP A 327 7.81 -1.69 6.12
C ASP A 327 7.29 -2.89 5.34
N MET A 328 7.44 -2.87 4.01
CA MET A 328 7.03 -3.96 3.12
C MET A 328 7.90 -5.22 3.29
N PHE A 329 9.12 -5.15 3.79
CA PHE A 329 9.91 -6.35 4.14
C PHE A 329 9.23 -7.11 5.28
N ARG A 330 8.76 -6.37 6.29
CA ARG A 330 7.99 -6.96 7.38
C ARG A 330 6.68 -7.58 6.87
N ALA A 331 5.98 -6.92 5.95
CA ALA A 331 4.75 -7.46 5.36
C ALA A 331 5.03 -8.72 4.52
N MET A 332 6.12 -8.78 3.76
CA MET A 332 6.54 -9.97 3.02
C MET A 332 6.87 -11.14 3.96
N TYR A 333 7.61 -10.90 5.05
CA TYR A 333 7.87 -11.92 6.07
C TYR A 333 6.57 -12.46 6.67
N GLN A 334 5.66 -11.55 7.04
CA GLN A 334 4.39 -11.92 7.67
C GLN A 334 3.52 -12.79 6.75
N VAL A 335 3.33 -12.41 5.49
CA VAL A 335 2.52 -13.20 4.55
C VAL A 335 3.15 -14.55 4.25
N ALA A 336 4.48 -14.62 4.15
CA ALA A 336 5.20 -15.85 3.88
C ALA A 336 5.28 -16.81 5.09
N THR A 337 4.85 -16.38 6.28
CA THR A 337 4.93 -17.20 7.51
C THR A 337 3.57 -17.48 8.12
N VAL A 338 2.69 -16.49 8.28
CA VAL A 338 1.44 -16.62 9.03
C VAL A 338 0.50 -17.69 8.45
N HIS A 339 0.37 -17.75 7.13
CA HIS A 339 -0.50 -18.76 6.49
C HIS A 339 0.03 -20.17 6.64
N LYS A 340 1.34 -20.35 6.64
CA LYS A 340 1.99 -21.66 6.88
C LYS A 340 1.68 -22.19 8.27
N GLU A 341 1.83 -21.32 9.29
CA GLU A 341 1.58 -21.67 10.68
C GLU A 341 0.12 -22.03 10.91
N VAL A 342 -0.81 -21.17 10.46
CA VAL A 342 -2.25 -21.38 10.68
C VAL A 342 -2.78 -22.61 9.93
N ARG A 343 -2.24 -22.91 8.74
CA ARG A 343 -2.67 -24.05 7.91
C ARG A 343 -1.84 -25.32 8.10
N LEU A 344 -0.75 -25.26 8.92
CA LEU A 344 0.20 -26.34 9.15
C LEU A 344 0.78 -26.90 7.81
N GLN A 345 1.07 -25.98 6.87
CA GLN A 345 1.52 -26.31 5.53
C GLN A 345 2.72 -25.43 5.14
N PRO A 346 3.94 -25.96 5.14
CA PRO A 346 5.18 -25.15 5.08
C PRO A 346 5.49 -24.56 3.70
N ASP A 347 4.83 -24.99 2.64
CA ASP A 347 5.05 -24.52 1.28
C ASP A 347 3.99 -23.52 0.76
N LEU A 348 3.02 -23.12 1.60
CA LEU A 348 2.09 -22.04 1.28
C LEU A 348 2.82 -20.72 1.17
N ILE A 349 2.45 -19.90 0.21
CA ILE A 349 2.96 -18.54 -0.04
C ILE A 349 4.49 -18.47 0.17
N ARG A 350 5.23 -19.07 -0.77
CA ARG A 350 6.70 -19.08 -0.75
C ARG A 350 7.28 -17.66 -0.85
N PRO A 351 8.56 -17.44 -0.47
CA PRO A 351 9.21 -16.13 -0.55
C PRO A 351 9.08 -15.46 -1.92
N GLU A 352 9.20 -16.24 -3.00
CA GLU A 352 9.07 -15.74 -4.36
C GLU A 352 7.68 -15.12 -4.60
N LYS A 353 6.61 -15.76 -4.12
CA LYS A 353 5.25 -15.24 -4.23
C LYS A 353 5.05 -14.00 -3.35
N ALA A 354 5.62 -13.97 -2.14
CA ALA A 354 5.57 -12.77 -1.28
C ALA A 354 6.25 -11.57 -1.96
N LEU A 355 7.39 -11.78 -2.64
CA LEU A 355 8.06 -10.75 -3.42
C LEU A 355 7.22 -10.33 -4.64
N GLU A 356 6.58 -11.25 -5.36
CA GLU A 356 5.64 -10.92 -6.44
C GLU A 356 4.49 -10.04 -5.93
N MET A 357 3.88 -10.39 -4.80
CA MET A 357 2.79 -9.62 -4.18
C MET A 357 3.22 -8.21 -3.78
N ALA A 358 4.48 -8.02 -3.39
CA ALA A 358 5.07 -6.73 -3.02
C ALA A 358 5.65 -5.95 -4.21
N THR A 359 5.60 -6.49 -5.43
CA THR A 359 6.15 -5.86 -6.64
C THR A 359 5.17 -5.93 -7.79
N ILE A 360 5.29 -6.92 -8.70
CA ILE A 360 4.51 -6.99 -9.94
C ILE A 360 3.01 -7.24 -9.71
N ASP A 361 2.63 -8.07 -8.72
CA ASP A 361 1.23 -8.31 -8.41
C ASP A 361 0.62 -7.09 -7.70
N GLY A 362 1.40 -6.41 -6.83
CA GLY A 362 1.02 -5.11 -6.27
C GLY A 362 0.78 -4.07 -7.34
N ALA A 363 1.71 -3.95 -8.32
CA ALA A 363 1.55 -3.05 -9.45
C ALA A 363 0.29 -3.39 -10.28
N ARG A 364 0.03 -4.68 -10.54
CA ARG A 364 -1.17 -5.16 -11.25
C ARG A 364 -2.44 -4.86 -10.47
N ALA A 365 -2.41 -5.01 -9.14
CA ALA A 365 -3.55 -4.66 -8.29
C ALA A 365 -3.91 -3.17 -8.36
N LEU A 366 -2.94 -2.32 -8.66
CA LEU A 366 -3.11 -0.86 -8.78
C LEU A 366 -3.26 -0.37 -10.24
N GLY A 367 -3.27 -1.26 -11.24
CA GLY A 367 -3.34 -0.89 -12.65
C GLY A 367 -2.10 -0.14 -13.15
N TRP A 368 -0.93 -0.47 -12.62
CA TRP A 368 0.37 0.10 -13.02
C TRP A 368 1.37 -0.94 -13.51
N GLU A 369 0.98 -2.19 -13.76
CA GLU A 369 1.89 -3.27 -14.17
C GLU A 369 2.59 -3.02 -15.52
N ALA A 370 2.01 -2.17 -16.36
CA ALA A 370 2.66 -1.74 -17.61
C ALA A 370 3.84 -0.79 -17.36
N ASP A 371 3.80 -0.05 -16.24
CA ASP A 371 4.78 0.98 -15.93
C ASP A 371 5.78 0.60 -14.84
N ILE A 372 5.38 -0.16 -13.79
CA ILE A 372 6.23 -0.49 -12.64
C ILE A 372 6.12 -1.96 -12.23
N GLY A 373 6.78 -2.33 -11.13
CA GLY A 373 6.72 -3.68 -10.52
C GLY A 373 7.71 -4.69 -11.11
N SER A 374 8.42 -4.33 -12.19
CA SER A 374 9.53 -5.10 -12.76
C SER A 374 10.57 -4.19 -13.40
N LEU A 375 11.82 -4.66 -13.51
CA LEU A 375 12.90 -3.96 -14.19
C LEU A 375 12.96 -4.42 -15.65
N GLU A 376 12.29 -3.68 -16.51
CA GLU A 376 12.22 -3.96 -17.96
C GLU A 376 12.41 -2.67 -18.77
N PRO A 377 13.11 -2.71 -19.91
CA PRO A 377 13.25 -1.54 -20.76
C PRO A 377 11.87 -0.95 -21.13
N GLY A 378 11.76 0.37 -21.02
CA GLY A 378 10.53 1.12 -21.29
C GLY A 378 9.65 1.36 -20.06
N LYS A 379 9.77 0.58 -18.98
CA LYS A 379 9.05 0.85 -17.73
C LYS A 379 9.62 2.05 -16.98
N ARG A 380 8.86 2.60 -16.05
CA ARG A 380 9.30 3.66 -15.14
C ARG A 380 10.46 3.18 -14.28
N ALA A 381 11.40 4.06 -14.04
CA ALA A 381 12.57 3.75 -13.25
C ALA A 381 12.27 3.90 -11.75
N ASP A 382 11.43 2.99 -11.25
CA ASP A 382 11.14 2.79 -9.83
C ASP A 382 12.01 1.61 -9.36
N VAL A 383 13.13 1.91 -8.68
CA VAL A 383 14.22 0.97 -8.37
C VAL A 383 14.69 1.16 -6.95
N ILE A 384 15.01 0.06 -6.26
CA ILE A 384 15.69 0.11 -4.95
C ILE A 384 17.00 -0.66 -4.98
N VAL A 385 17.95 -0.22 -4.15
CA VAL A 385 19.23 -0.86 -3.91
C VAL A 385 19.28 -1.27 -2.43
N VAL A 386 19.50 -2.55 -2.17
CA VAL A 386 19.51 -3.17 -0.84
C VAL A 386 20.89 -3.66 -0.50
N ASP A 387 21.46 -3.19 0.60
CA ASP A 387 22.81 -3.62 1.07
C ASP A 387 22.71 -4.99 1.75
N THR A 388 23.40 -5.98 1.16
CA THR A 388 23.44 -7.35 1.69
C THR A 388 24.72 -7.66 2.46
N ARG A 389 25.60 -6.69 2.64
CA ARG A 389 26.88 -6.84 3.37
C ARG A 389 26.68 -6.67 4.87
N ARG A 390 25.74 -7.44 5.42
CA ARG A 390 25.37 -7.41 6.84
C ARG A 390 25.25 -8.81 7.40
N THR A 391 25.24 -8.94 8.73
CA THR A 391 25.23 -10.22 9.42
C THR A 391 23.98 -11.05 9.15
N ASN A 392 22.82 -10.41 9.03
CA ASN A 392 21.53 -11.05 8.74
C ASN A 392 21.43 -11.63 7.32
N TRP A 393 22.32 -11.24 6.40
CA TRP A 393 22.35 -11.74 5.02
C TRP A 393 23.32 -12.92 4.79
N THR A 394 24.18 -13.21 5.76
CA THR A 394 25.23 -14.23 5.63
C THR A 394 24.87 -15.51 6.38
N PRO A 395 24.91 -16.71 5.73
CA PRO A 395 25.35 -16.94 4.33
C PRO A 395 24.25 -16.65 3.30
N MET A 396 24.65 -16.25 2.10
CA MET A 396 23.77 -16.10 0.96
C MET A 396 24.24 -16.96 -0.21
N HIS A 397 23.38 -17.84 -0.69
CA HIS A 397 23.63 -18.74 -1.82
C HIS A 397 22.72 -18.36 -2.99
N ASP A 398 23.05 -18.78 -4.20
CA ASP A 398 22.24 -18.48 -5.39
C ASP A 398 20.80 -18.97 -5.28
N PHE A 399 20.57 -20.11 -4.62
CA PHE A 399 19.23 -20.65 -4.36
C PHE A 399 18.48 -19.95 -3.22
N SER A 400 19.14 -19.14 -2.40
CA SER A 400 18.52 -18.49 -1.22
C SER A 400 18.37 -16.97 -1.36
N ILE A 401 18.69 -16.37 -2.51
CA ILE A 401 18.66 -14.91 -2.69
C ILE A 401 17.30 -14.33 -2.33
N VAL A 402 16.21 -14.88 -2.90
CA VAL A 402 14.84 -14.39 -2.63
C VAL A 402 14.38 -14.80 -1.24
N ALA A 403 14.74 -15.99 -0.78
CA ALA A 403 14.41 -16.43 0.58
C ALA A 403 15.07 -15.54 1.63
N ASN A 404 16.36 -15.20 1.47
CA ASN A 404 17.04 -14.26 2.38
C ASN A 404 16.41 -12.86 2.31
N LEU A 405 16.04 -12.38 1.11
CA LEU A 405 15.35 -11.10 0.96
C LEU A 405 14.06 -11.03 1.80
N VAL A 406 13.26 -12.10 1.80
CA VAL A 406 11.96 -12.13 2.46
C VAL A 406 12.07 -12.50 3.94
N TYR A 407 12.96 -13.43 4.31
CA TYR A 407 13.02 -13.94 5.68
C TYR A 407 14.06 -13.24 6.57
N ALA A 408 15.11 -12.69 5.97
CA ALA A 408 16.20 -12.08 6.70
C ALA A 408 16.40 -10.59 6.41
N GLY A 409 15.92 -10.10 5.25
CA GLY A 409 16.02 -8.71 4.87
C GLY A 409 15.08 -7.81 5.69
N GLU A 410 15.52 -6.59 5.90
CA GLU A 410 14.79 -5.55 6.64
C GLU A 410 14.72 -4.26 5.80
N GLY A 411 13.68 -3.44 6.01
CA GLY A 411 13.61 -2.12 5.37
C GLY A 411 14.80 -1.22 5.69
N ALA A 412 15.49 -1.46 6.81
CA ALA A 412 16.74 -0.78 7.17
C ALA A 412 17.93 -1.11 6.25
N ASP A 413 17.85 -2.18 5.47
CA ASP A 413 18.88 -2.59 4.52
C ASP A 413 18.78 -1.84 3.17
N VAL A 414 17.65 -1.16 2.89
CA VAL A 414 17.47 -0.35 1.69
C VAL A 414 18.38 0.88 1.75
N GLU A 415 19.37 0.95 0.87
CA GLU A 415 20.35 2.03 0.82
C GLU A 415 19.91 3.19 -0.09
N THR A 416 19.29 2.87 -1.23
CA THR A 416 18.87 3.83 -2.24
C THR A 416 17.46 3.53 -2.74
N THR A 417 16.64 4.58 -2.89
CA THR A 417 15.28 4.50 -3.44
C THR A 417 15.14 5.52 -4.58
N ILE A 418 14.70 5.04 -5.73
CA ILE A 418 14.56 5.81 -6.98
C ILE A 418 13.10 5.68 -7.44
N VAL A 419 12.47 6.81 -7.80
CA VAL A 419 11.12 6.86 -8.40
C VAL A 419 11.16 7.74 -9.64
N ASP A 420 10.64 7.26 -10.77
CA ASP A 420 10.71 7.96 -12.07
C ASP A 420 12.14 8.43 -12.41
N GLY A 421 13.16 7.61 -12.11
CA GLY A 421 14.57 7.96 -12.32
C GLY A 421 15.15 9.00 -11.36
N ARG A 422 14.34 9.58 -10.48
CA ARG A 422 14.76 10.53 -9.45
C ARG A 422 15.15 9.80 -8.17
N ILE A 423 16.34 10.05 -7.66
CA ILE A 423 16.79 9.50 -6.38
C ILE A 423 16.07 10.25 -5.25
N LEU A 424 15.21 9.55 -4.51
CA LEU A 424 14.50 10.10 -3.34
C LEU A 424 15.26 9.85 -2.04
N MET A 425 16.00 8.74 -1.98
CA MET A 425 16.89 8.40 -0.88
C MET A 425 18.20 7.85 -1.41
N GLU A 426 19.31 8.24 -0.84
CA GLU A 426 20.64 7.71 -1.13
C GLU A 426 21.46 7.59 0.15
N ASN A 427 22.17 6.47 0.30
CA ASN A 427 22.94 6.18 1.51
C ASN A 427 22.11 6.39 2.79
N ARG A 428 20.85 5.95 2.76
CA ARG A 428 19.86 6.11 3.86
C ARG A 428 19.45 7.55 4.16
N ARG A 429 19.90 8.54 3.40
CA ARG A 429 19.53 9.96 3.55
C ARG A 429 18.41 10.29 2.56
N LEU A 430 17.27 10.76 3.07
CA LEU A 430 16.19 11.31 2.25
C LEU A 430 16.62 12.62 1.61
N LEU A 431 16.34 12.77 0.31
CA LEU A 431 16.75 13.94 -0.48
C LEU A 431 15.60 14.91 -0.79
N THR A 432 14.36 14.45 -0.60
CA THR A 432 13.15 15.21 -0.97
C THR A 432 12.25 15.53 0.22
N ILE A 433 12.61 15.06 1.41
CA ILE A 433 11.86 15.27 2.66
C ILE A 433 12.82 15.77 3.73
N ASP A 434 12.48 16.88 4.35
CA ASP A 434 13.14 17.39 5.56
C ASP A 434 12.60 16.58 6.76
N VAL A 435 13.38 15.58 7.16
CA VAL A 435 12.97 14.61 8.20
C VAL A 435 12.77 15.29 9.55
N ASP A 436 13.67 16.20 9.94
CA ASP A 436 13.62 16.86 11.25
C ASP A 436 12.36 17.73 11.36
N LYS A 437 12.02 18.42 10.28
CA LYS A 437 10.80 19.20 10.21
C LYS A 437 9.54 18.30 10.25
N VAL A 438 9.53 17.20 9.51
CA VAL A 438 8.41 16.24 9.53
C VAL A 438 8.19 15.65 10.91
N LEU A 439 9.26 15.27 11.61
CA LEU A 439 9.17 14.73 12.97
C LEU A 439 8.64 15.79 13.96
N THR A 440 9.15 17.03 13.86
CA THR A 440 8.73 18.14 14.74
C THR A 440 7.27 18.49 14.53
N GLU A 441 6.84 18.71 13.29
CA GLU A 441 5.45 19.04 12.97
C GLU A 441 4.50 17.87 13.25
N GLY A 442 4.91 16.65 12.91
CA GLY A 442 4.12 15.44 13.19
C GLY A 442 3.85 15.27 14.68
N GLN A 443 4.86 15.41 15.54
CA GLN A 443 4.70 15.32 16.98
C GLN A 443 3.80 16.43 17.52
N ARG A 444 4.03 17.68 17.10
CA ARG A 444 3.23 18.84 17.51
C ARG A 444 1.74 18.67 17.17
N ILE A 445 1.45 18.18 15.96
CA ILE A 445 0.06 17.95 15.50
C ILE A 445 -0.56 16.79 16.28
N ALA A 446 0.15 15.67 16.44
CA ALA A 446 -0.34 14.51 17.18
C ALA A 446 -0.72 14.90 18.63
N GLU A 447 0.11 15.67 19.33
CA GLU A 447 -0.20 16.17 20.67
C GLU A 447 -1.42 17.10 20.70
N ARG A 448 -1.59 17.96 19.70
CA ARG A 448 -2.78 18.81 19.59
C ARG A 448 -4.04 17.97 19.43
N ILE A 449 -4.00 16.96 18.53
CA ILE A 449 -5.15 16.10 18.26
C ILE A 449 -5.51 15.29 19.51
N VAL A 450 -4.53 14.63 20.14
CA VAL A 450 -4.75 13.80 21.34
C VAL A 450 -5.45 14.57 22.45
N ARG A 451 -5.11 15.86 22.68
CA ARG A 451 -5.78 16.72 23.66
C ARG A 451 -7.27 16.96 23.39
N GLN A 452 -7.73 16.76 22.15
CA GLN A 452 -9.11 16.99 21.72
C GLN A 452 -9.92 15.70 21.56
N LEU A 453 -9.27 14.53 21.67
CA LEU A 453 -9.95 13.24 21.51
C LEU A 453 -10.94 12.98 22.64
N PRO A 454 -12.16 12.53 22.34
CA PRO A 454 -13.19 12.27 23.35
C PRO A 454 -12.85 11.11 24.29
N TYR A 455 -11.88 10.30 23.93
CA TYR A 455 -11.41 9.13 24.69
C TYR A 455 -10.01 9.32 25.31
N GLN A 456 -9.47 10.54 25.35
CA GLN A 456 -8.13 10.84 25.87
C GLN A 456 -7.88 10.25 27.25
N GLU A 457 -8.85 10.34 28.15
CA GLU A 457 -8.73 9.84 29.54
C GLU A 457 -8.54 8.33 29.63
N THR A 458 -8.90 7.56 28.59
CA THR A 458 -8.71 6.11 28.52
C THR A 458 -7.30 5.72 28.08
N MET A 459 -6.54 6.67 27.52
CA MET A 459 -5.19 6.48 26.98
C MET A 459 -4.15 6.69 28.05
N ARG A 460 -3.99 5.69 28.93
CA ARG A 460 -3.01 5.74 30.03
C ARG A 460 -1.87 4.78 29.78
N PRO A 461 -0.63 5.15 30.13
CA PRO A 461 0.48 4.21 30.11
C PRO A 461 0.17 2.97 30.95
N ARG A 462 0.42 1.78 30.39
CA ARG A 462 0.31 0.52 31.16
C ARG A 462 1.48 0.33 32.13
N TRP A 463 2.59 1.00 31.87
CA TRP A 463 3.77 1.05 32.72
C TRP A 463 3.91 2.44 33.32
N PRO A 464 4.34 2.59 34.59
CA PRO A 464 4.52 3.90 35.20
C PRO A 464 5.61 4.69 34.46
N ILE A 465 5.31 5.95 34.16
CA ILE A 465 6.29 6.92 33.67
C ILE A 465 6.80 7.66 34.90
N ALA A 466 8.13 7.57 35.19
CA ALA A 466 8.79 8.20 36.30
C ALA A 466 9.19 9.67 35.96
#